data_45989e75809bbe866eabe3e34456309c
#
_entry.id   45989e75809bbe866eabe3e34456309c
#
_cell.length_a   1.000
_cell.length_b   1.000
_cell.length_c   1.000
_cell.angle_alpha   90.00
_cell.angle_beta   90.00
_cell.angle_gamma   90.00
#
_symmetry.space_group_name_H-M   'P 1'
#
loop_
_entity.id
_entity.type
_entity.pdbx_description
1 polymer ?
#
loop_
_entity_poly.entity_id
_entity_poly.type
_entity_poly.pdbx_seq_one_letter_code
_entity_poly.pdbx_strand_id
1 'polypeptide(L)'
;MKRSHIKHLVLIALALLVLPSCLKEGDKTIRVNDPQYIPFITEYLPEDLLNLFGEENVFFGDQPPMVDMEFKSMHQYVATNLQPPFAPQPGQLSPITHYHKINQQYLQIADYISMTSEENYCKVISHVYLTGHGNDFTVYYHEAPQTDGHPEHAVLLSGTLTANGIRNLMYGYKILKYNDSIVPPTVYPANSIFVFKDYDGFAEACIWYNDSLVNPQN
;
A
#
# COMPACT_ATOMS: atom_id res chain seq x y z
N MET A 1 -47.72 1.19 47.32
CA MET A 1 -46.69 0.42 46.60
C MET A 1 -46.74 0.53 45.06
N LYS A 2 -47.06 1.66 44.45
CA LYS A 2 -47.10 1.79 42.98
C LYS A 2 -46.16 2.80 42.34
N ARG A 3 -45.40 3.57 43.13
CA ARG A 3 -44.49 4.62 42.59
C ARG A 3 -43.04 4.13 42.32
N SER A 4 -42.63 2.97 42.87
CA SER A 4 -41.29 2.44 42.68
C SER A 4 -41.09 1.80 41.30
N HIS A 5 -42.08 1.10 40.78
CA HIS A 5 -41.97 0.38 39.49
C HIS A 5 -41.90 1.30 38.28
N ILE A 6 -42.53 2.49 38.37
CA ILE A 6 -42.49 3.48 37.26
C ILE A 6 -41.08 4.08 37.11
N LYS A 7 -40.35 4.34 38.21
CA LYS A 7 -38.98 4.88 38.15
C LYS A 7 -38.01 3.88 37.52
N HIS A 8 -38.18 2.58 37.79
CA HIS A 8 -37.32 1.55 37.23
C HIS A 8 -37.59 1.34 35.72
N LEU A 9 -38.85 1.45 35.30
CA LEU A 9 -39.26 1.34 33.90
C LEU A 9 -38.74 2.52 33.07
N VAL A 10 -38.74 3.74 33.62
CA VAL A 10 -38.23 4.92 32.95
C VAL A 10 -36.68 4.86 32.85
N LEU A 11 -36.00 4.33 33.85
CA LEU A 11 -34.54 4.16 33.82
C LEU A 11 -34.10 3.11 32.76
N ILE A 12 -34.86 2.01 32.64
CA ILE A 12 -34.57 0.99 31.62
C ILE A 12 -34.88 1.51 30.22
N ALA A 13 -35.96 2.29 30.03
CA ALA A 13 -36.30 2.91 28.76
C ALA A 13 -35.22 3.97 28.35
N LEU A 14 -34.68 4.72 29.31
CA LEU A 14 -33.57 5.68 29.04
C LEU A 14 -32.28 4.97 28.71
N ALA A 15 -31.96 3.85 29.36
CA ALA A 15 -30.77 3.03 29.07
C ALA A 15 -30.86 2.38 27.67
N LEU A 16 -32.08 2.01 27.21
CA LEU A 16 -32.25 1.47 25.86
C LEU A 16 -32.21 2.51 24.74
N LEU A 17 -32.39 3.80 25.06
CA LEU A 17 -32.29 4.90 24.09
C LEU A 17 -30.84 5.38 23.88
N VAL A 18 -29.91 5.01 24.76
CA VAL A 18 -28.48 5.40 24.67
C VAL A 18 -27.65 4.33 23.97
N LEU A 19 -28.16 3.10 23.82
CA LEU A 19 -27.41 1.98 23.24
C LEU A 19 -27.37 1.90 21.69
N PRO A 20 -28.19 2.58 20.89
CA PRO A 20 -28.08 2.48 19.45
C PRO A 20 -27.04 3.41 18.82
N SER A 21 -26.38 4.28 19.59
CA SER A 21 -25.43 5.22 18.97
C SER A 21 -23.99 4.71 18.88
N CYS A 22 -23.72 3.50 19.39
CA CYS A 22 -22.37 2.88 19.30
C CYS A 22 -22.22 1.79 18.24
N LEU A 23 -23.25 1.54 17.44
CA LEU A 23 -23.23 0.53 16.36
C LEU A 23 -23.61 1.13 15.01
N LYS A 24 -23.05 2.29 14.70
CA LYS A 24 -22.72 2.62 13.32
C LYS A 24 -21.21 2.41 13.19
N GLU A 25 -20.81 1.20 12.96
CA GLU A 25 -19.70 0.93 12.07
C GLU A 25 -20.09 1.42 10.67
N GLY A 26 -20.24 2.73 10.57
CA GLY A 26 -20.31 3.43 9.32
C GLY A 26 -18.88 3.58 8.90
N ASP A 27 -18.57 2.99 7.74
CA ASP A 27 -17.55 3.49 6.82
C ASP A 27 -16.64 4.58 7.42
N LYS A 28 -15.72 4.17 8.26
CA LYS A 28 -14.58 5.00 8.58
C LYS A 28 -13.62 4.82 7.42
N THR A 29 -13.94 5.41 6.29
CA THR A 29 -12.90 5.92 5.41
C THR A 29 -12.03 6.79 6.30
N ILE A 30 -10.93 6.22 6.76
CA ILE A 30 -9.95 6.96 7.54
C ILE A 30 -9.41 7.98 6.56
N ARG A 31 -9.89 9.21 6.68
CA ARG A 31 -9.40 10.30 5.85
C ARG A 31 -7.93 10.49 6.22
N VAL A 32 -7.12 10.87 5.25
CA VAL A 32 -5.71 11.28 5.42
C VAL A 32 -5.50 12.24 6.63
N ASN A 33 -6.57 12.82 7.14
CA ASN A 33 -6.61 13.73 8.27
C ASN A 33 -6.95 13.06 9.62
N ASP A 34 -6.98 11.73 9.74
CA ASP A 34 -7.19 11.09 11.04
C ASP A 34 -5.92 11.28 11.89
N PRO A 35 -5.99 11.94 13.09
CA PRO A 35 -4.82 12.30 13.88
C PRO A 35 -3.91 11.15 14.26
N GLN A 36 -4.43 9.93 14.36
CA GLN A 36 -3.63 8.76 14.73
C GLN A 36 -2.72 8.26 13.60
N TYR A 37 -3.04 8.60 12.33
CA TYR A 37 -2.28 8.15 11.16
C TYR A 37 -1.49 9.27 10.48
N ILE A 38 -1.80 10.53 10.78
CA ILE A 38 -1.15 11.70 10.15
C ILE A 38 0.39 11.63 10.21
N PRO A 39 1.04 11.29 11.35
CA PRO A 39 2.50 11.31 11.40
C PRO A 39 3.14 10.35 10.40
N PHE A 40 2.56 9.16 10.24
CA PHE A 40 3.10 8.13 9.34
C PHE A 40 2.72 8.41 7.88
N ILE A 41 1.46 8.73 7.62
CA ILE A 41 0.96 8.92 6.27
C ILE A 41 1.58 10.15 5.62
N THR A 42 1.67 11.28 6.32
CA THR A 42 2.25 12.52 5.77
C THR A 42 3.75 12.45 5.58
N GLU A 43 4.45 11.63 6.38
CA GLU A 43 5.89 11.41 6.22
C GLU A 43 6.20 10.46 5.05
N TYR A 44 5.40 9.42 4.85
CA TYR A 44 5.67 8.34 3.90
C TYR A 44 4.83 8.39 2.62
N LEU A 45 3.67 9.05 2.63
CA LEU A 45 2.77 9.12 1.49
C LEU A 45 2.49 10.56 1.08
N PRO A 46 3.13 11.05 0.02
CA PRO A 46 2.82 12.34 -0.57
C PRO A 46 1.35 12.38 -1.04
N GLU A 47 0.66 13.49 -0.73
CA GLU A 47 -0.76 13.68 -1.04
C GLU A 47 -1.06 13.55 -2.54
N ASP A 48 -0.17 14.04 -3.40
CA ASP A 48 -0.31 13.95 -4.85
C ASP A 48 -0.20 12.50 -5.37
N LEU A 49 0.59 11.63 -4.70
CA LEU A 49 0.61 10.20 -4.99
C LEU A 49 -0.72 9.56 -4.60
N LEU A 50 -1.25 9.85 -3.40
CA LEU A 50 -2.55 9.35 -2.96
C LEU A 50 -3.68 9.75 -3.89
N ASN A 51 -3.72 11.02 -4.30
CA ASN A 51 -4.73 11.52 -5.21
C ASN A 51 -4.71 10.83 -6.56
N LEU A 52 -3.52 10.52 -7.08
CA LEU A 52 -3.39 9.84 -8.37
C LEU A 52 -3.64 8.34 -8.28
N PHE A 53 -3.31 7.73 -7.15
CA PHE A 53 -3.56 6.32 -6.86
C PHE A 53 -5.07 6.04 -6.67
N GLY A 54 -5.82 7.02 -6.18
CA GLY A 54 -7.23 6.93 -5.83
C GLY A 54 -7.43 6.50 -4.38
N GLU A 55 -8.12 7.34 -3.60
CA GLU A 55 -8.37 7.06 -2.18
C GLU A 55 -9.13 5.75 -1.96
N GLU A 56 -9.99 5.37 -2.90
CA GLU A 56 -10.75 4.11 -2.87
C GLU A 56 -9.89 2.85 -2.97
N ASN A 57 -8.65 2.99 -3.44
CA ASN A 57 -7.68 1.89 -3.58
C ASN A 57 -6.72 1.82 -2.39
N VAL A 58 -6.86 2.69 -1.39
CA VAL A 58 -6.01 2.73 -0.21
C VAL A 58 -6.80 2.26 1.00
N PHE A 59 -6.40 1.14 1.56
CA PHE A 59 -7.09 0.53 2.69
C PHE A 59 -6.41 0.94 3.99
N PHE A 60 -7.07 1.82 4.71
CA PHE A 60 -6.65 2.26 6.03
C PHE A 60 -7.28 1.38 7.10
N GLY A 61 -6.61 1.26 8.23
CA GLY A 61 -7.06 0.52 9.39
C GLY A 61 -5.89 0.01 10.21
N ASP A 62 -6.17 -0.32 11.45
CA ASP A 62 -5.19 -0.81 12.41
C ASP A 62 -5.16 -2.34 12.53
N GLN A 63 -5.97 -3.04 11.73
CA GLN A 63 -6.09 -4.49 11.71
C GLN A 63 -5.98 -5.04 10.29
N PRO A 64 -4.82 -4.86 9.62
CA PRO A 64 -4.60 -5.48 8.32
C PRO A 64 -4.66 -7.01 8.42
N PRO A 65 -4.94 -7.71 7.32
CA PRO A 65 -4.80 -9.16 7.29
C PRO A 65 -3.35 -9.55 7.56
N MET A 66 -3.12 -10.76 8.04
CA MET A 66 -1.77 -11.30 8.11
C MET A 66 -1.28 -11.62 6.69
N VAL A 67 -0.35 -10.83 6.18
CA VAL A 67 0.23 -11.02 4.85
C VAL A 67 1.61 -11.65 4.98
N ASP A 68 1.69 -12.95 4.69
CA ASP A 68 2.95 -13.68 4.54
C ASP A 68 2.86 -14.47 3.23
N MET A 69 3.23 -13.81 2.13
CA MET A 69 2.98 -14.34 0.79
C MET A 69 4.03 -13.88 -0.21
N GLU A 70 4.37 -14.79 -1.10
CA GLU A 70 5.11 -14.54 -2.32
C GLU A 70 4.15 -14.55 -3.51
N PHE A 71 4.24 -13.56 -4.39
CA PHE A 71 3.38 -13.43 -5.56
C PHE A 71 4.10 -12.75 -6.73
N LYS A 72 3.55 -12.92 -7.91
CA LYS A 72 4.02 -12.26 -9.13
C LYS A 72 2.92 -11.42 -9.75
N SER A 73 3.30 -10.34 -10.41
CA SER A 73 2.40 -9.44 -11.12
C SER A 73 3.00 -8.99 -12.44
N MET A 74 2.14 -8.66 -13.41
CA MET A 74 2.50 -7.92 -14.61
C MET A 74 1.81 -6.57 -14.56
N HIS A 75 2.59 -5.51 -14.59
CA HIS A 75 2.07 -4.18 -14.42
C HIS A 75 1.40 -3.64 -15.69
N GLN A 76 0.16 -3.23 -15.57
CA GLN A 76 -0.54 -2.41 -16.54
C GLN A 76 -0.59 -0.98 -16.04
N TYR A 77 -0.17 -0.08 -16.89
CA TYR A 77 -0.11 1.34 -16.57
C TYR A 77 -1.51 1.95 -16.42
N VAL A 78 -1.73 2.71 -15.36
CA VAL A 78 -3.01 3.36 -15.04
C VAL A 78 -2.94 4.86 -15.18
N ALA A 79 -2.02 5.53 -14.48
CA ALA A 79 -1.95 6.98 -14.39
C ALA A 79 -0.53 7.51 -14.11
N THR A 80 -0.30 8.76 -14.50
CA THR A 80 0.90 9.56 -14.18
C THR A 80 0.58 11.04 -14.14
N ASN A 81 1.42 11.81 -13.50
CA ASN A 81 1.41 13.28 -13.59
C ASN A 81 2.27 13.81 -14.75
N LEU A 82 2.94 12.94 -15.51
CA LEU A 82 3.74 13.34 -16.65
C LEU A 82 2.87 13.72 -17.85
N GLN A 83 3.41 14.57 -18.70
CA GLN A 83 2.80 14.96 -19.97
C GLN A 83 3.48 14.22 -21.14
N PRO A 84 2.77 13.96 -22.24
CA PRO A 84 3.37 13.47 -23.47
C PRO A 84 4.55 14.36 -23.92
N PRO A 85 5.60 13.80 -24.53
CA PRO A 85 5.74 12.42 -24.99
C PRO A 85 6.27 11.43 -23.90
N PHE A 86 6.53 11.89 -22.69
CA PHE A 86 7.18 11.10 -21.63
C PHE A 86 6.19 10.23 -20.84
N ALA A 87 4.90 10.52 -20.92
CA ALA A 87 3.87 9.76 -20.24
C ALA A 87 3.64 8.42 -20.95
N PRO A 88 3.76 7.27 -20.25
CA PRO A 88 3.24 6.01 -20.78
C PRO A 88 1.74 6.11 -21.03
N GLN A 89 1.22 5.33 -21.98
CA GLN A 89 -0.20 5.36 -22.28
C GLN A 89 -1.00 4.52 -21.28
N PRO A 90 -2.13 5.01 -20.75
CA PRO A 90 -3.02 4.20 -19.93
C PRO A 90 -3.38 2.89 -20.65
N GLY A 91 -3.31 1.77 -19.93
CA GLY A 91 -3.52 0.44 -20.50
C GLY A 91 -2.28 -0.20 -21.10
N GLN A 92 -1.18 0.50 -21.25
CA GLN A 92 0.09 -0.06 -21.72
C GLN A 92 0.59 -1.11 -20.71
N LEU A 93 0.96 -2.29 -21.21
CA LEU A 93 1.55 -3.35 -20.39
C LEU A 93 3.05 -3.13 -20.27
N SER A 94 3.56 -3.37 -19.07
CA SER A 94 4.99 -3.60 -18.87
C SER A 94 5.32 -5.02 -19.32
N PRO A 95 6.36 -5.25 -20.13
CA PRO A 95 6.80 -6.60 -20.47
C PRO A 95 7.49 -7.31 -19.31
N ILE A 96 7.72 -6.61 -18.22
CA ILE A 96 8.49 -7.07 -17.07
C ILE A 96 7.55 -7.74 -16.06
N THR A 97 7.89 -8.94 -15.62
CA THR A 97 7.23 -9.59 -14.48
C THR A 97 7.89 -9.09 -13.20
N HIS A 98 7.07 -8.64 -12.27
CA HIS A 98 7.48 -8.24 -10.94
C HIS A 98 7.18 -9.36 -9.96
N TYR A 99 8.14 -9.70 -9.12
CA TYR A 99 8.05 -10.68 -8.06
C TYR A 99 8.08 -9.93 -6.73
N HIS A 100 7.17 -10.30 -5.85
CA HIS A 100 6.99 -9.65 -4.57
C HIS A 100 6.91 -10.68 -3.45
N LYS A 101 7.42 -10.32 -2.29
CA LYS A 101 7.22 -11.04 -1.04
C LYS A 101 6.90 -10.04 0.04
N ILE A 102 5.83 -10.27 0.78
CA ILE A 102 5.49 -9.55 2.00
C ILE A 102 5.63 -10.56 3.12
N ASN A 103 6.47 -10.26 4.10
CA ASN A 103 6.68 -11.05 5.30
C ASN A 103 6.32 -10.20 6.52
N GLN A 104 5.09 -10.30 6.95
CA GLN A 104 4.57 -9.53 8.07
C GLN A 104 5.07 -10.08 9.40
N GLN A 105 5.81 -9.28 10.13
CA GLN A 105 6.40 -9.65 11.42
C GLN A 105 5.50 -9.25 12.60
N TYR A 106 4.81 -8.12 12.47
CA TYR A 106 3.91 -7.56 13.47
C TYR A 106 2.66 -7.01 12.79
N LEU A 107 1.65 -6.64 13.56
CA LEU A 107 0.34 -6.23 13.04
C LEU A 107 0.42 -5.18 11.91
N GLN A 108 1.32 -4.21 12.02
CA GLN A 108 1.45 -3.12 11.05
C GLN A 108 2.86 -2.97 10.47
N ILE A 109 3.72 -3.97 10.65
CA ILE A 109 5.11 -3.94 10.16
C ILE A 109 5.43 -5.22 9.45
N ALA A 110 5.98 -5.10 8.25
CA ALA A 110 6.46 -6.21 7.43
C ALA A 110 7.83 -5.92 6.84
N ASP A 111 8.48 -6.94 6.33
CA ASP A 111 9.54 -6.81 5.35
C ASP A 111 8.95 -6.99 3.96
N TYR A 112 9.39 -6.17 3.04
CA TYR A 112 9.02 -6.25 1.64
C TYR A 112 10.23 -6.58 0.80
N ILE A 113 10.10 -7.61 -0.04
CA ILE A 113 11.17 -8.06 -0.92
C ILE A 113 10.62 -8.03 -2.34
N SER A 114 11.37 -7.47 -3.26
CA SER A 114 11.00 -7.42 -4.67
C SER A 114 12.14 -7.76 -5.59
N MET A 115 11.79 -8.26 -6.76
CA MET A 115 12.69 -8.53 -7.88
C MET A 115 11.91 -8.36 -9.18
N THR A 116 12.58 -7.99 -10.25
CA THR A 116 12.01 -8.05 -11.60
C THR A 116 12.60 -9.21 -12.39
N SER A 117 11.92 -9.63 -13.46
CA SER A 117 12.44 -10.68 -14.35
C SER A 117 13.74 -10.29 -15.09
N GLU A 118 14.13 -9.03 -15.04
CA GLU A 118 15.37 -8.50 -15.64
C GLU A 118 16.51 -8.38 -14.65
N GLU A 119 16.23 -8.55 -13.34
CA GLU A 119 17.22 -8.43 -12.26
C GLU A 119 17.71 -9.81 -11.82
N ASN A 120 18.96 -9.87 -11.36
CA ASN A 120 19.57 -11.08 -10.81
C ASN A 120 19.68 -11.04 -9.28
N TYR A 121 19.10 -10.05 -8.63
CA TYR A 121 19.11 -9.87 -7.18
C TYR A 121 17.78 -9.38 -6.66
N CYS A 122 17.51 -9.68 -5.40
CA CYS A 122 16.35 -9.20 -4.70
C CYS A 122 16.65 -7.87 -4.00
N LYS A 123 15.68 -6.96 -4.08
CA LYS A 123 15.65 -5.76 -3.26
C LYS A 123 14.90 -6.07 -1.98
N VAL A 124 15.54 -5.86 -0.83
CA VAL A 124 14.96 -6.06 0.50
C VAL A 124 14.73 -4.71 1.17
N ILE A 125 13.50 -4.47 1.62
CA ILE A 125 13.12 -3.26 2.32
C ILE A 125 12.49 -3.69 3.65
N SER A 126 13.23 -3.45 4.72
CA SER A 126 12.78 -3.80 6.08
C SER A 126 11.92 -2.71 6.68
N HIS A 127 10.98 -3.13 7.52
CA HIS A 127 10.09 -2.25 8.26
C HIS A 127 9.19 -1.37 7.38
N VAL A 128 8.58 -1.97 6.37
CA VAL A 128 7.49 -1.33 5.64
C VAL A 128 6.23 -1.31 6.51
N TYR A 129 5.41 -0.27 6.34
CA TYR A 129 4.18 -0.15 7.09
C TYR A 129 3.02 -0.82 6.37
N LEU A 130 2.15 -1.46 7.15
CA LEU A 130 0.95 -2.14 6.69
C LEU A 130 -0.28 -1.57 7.37
N THR A 131 -1.30 -1.25 6.60
CA THR A 131 -2.62 -0.85 7.09
C THR A 131 -3.70 -1.67 6.39
N GLY A 132 -4.92 -1.69 6.94
CA GLY A 132 -6.02 -2.40 6.31
C GLY A 132 -7.03 -2.96 7.31
N HIS A 133 -8.00 -3.68 6.78
CA HIS A 133 -9.00 -4.38 7.57
C HIS A 133 -9.56 -5.57 6.78
N GLY A 134 -10.01 -6.60 7.49
CA GLY A 134 -10.53 -7.82 6.83
C GLY A 134 -9.46 -8.48 5.96
N ASN A 135 -9.68 -8.52 4.65
CA ASN A 135 -8.71 -9.04 3.67
C ASN A 135 -8.02 -7.93 2.87
N ASP A 136 -8.43 -6.68 3.07
CA ASP A 136 -7.89 -5.54 2.32
C ASP A 136 -6.69 -4.95 3.04
N PHE A 137 -5.63 -4.64 2.29
CA PHE A 137 -4.41 -4.10 2.87
C PHE A 137 -3.74 -3.08 1.95
N THR A 138 -2.94 -2.22 2.58
CA THR A 138 -2.03 -1.30 1.90
C THR A 138 -0.67 -1.36 2.58
N VAL A 139 0.38 -1.52 1.77
CA VAL A 139 1.79 -1.42 2.16
C VAL A 139 2.33 -0.10 1.67
N TYR A 140 3.07 0.60 2.49
CA TYR A 140 3.73 1.85 2.11
C TYR A 140 5.10 2.00 2.77
N TYR A 141 6.03 2.57 2.01
CA TYR A 141 7.41 2.76 2.44
C TYR A 141 8.14 3.83 1.63
N HIS A 142 9.24 4.31 2.18
CA HIS A 142 10.25 5.01 1.43
C HIS A 142 11.35 4.05 1.01
N GLU A 143 11.70 4.09 -0.24
CA GLU A 143 12.84 3.39 -0.77
C GLU A 143 14.00 4.36 -0.93
N ALA A 144 15.03 4.22 -0.10
CA ALA A 144 16.25 4.99 -0.24
C ALA A 144 17.07 4.51 -1.45
N PRO A 145 17.83 5.40 -2.11
CA PRO A 145 18.70 4.99 -3.21
C PRO A 145 19.77 4.01 -2.69
N GLN A 146 19.86 2.85 -3.32
CA GLN A 146 20.85 1.83 -2.96
C GLN A 146 22.23 2.10 -3.56
N THR A 147 22.29 2.88 -4.63
CA THR A 147 23.53 3.26 -5.33
C THR A 147 23.42 4.68 -5.86
N ASP A 148 24.56 5.29 -6.19
CA ASP A 148 24.60 6.59 -6.84
C ASP A 148 23.79 6.59 -8.15
N GLY A 149 22.98 7.62 -8.33
CA GLY A 149 22.13 7.79 -9.52
C GLY A 149 20.76 7.13 -9.45
N HIS A 150 20.45 6.30 -8.43
CA HIS A 150 19.11 5.81 -8.20
C HIS A 150 18.28 6.82 -7.41
N PRO A 151 17.00 7.03 -7.78
CA PRO A 151 16.14 7.94 -7.04
C PRO A 151 15.65 7.33 -5.72
N GLU A 152 15.32 8.21 -4.79
CA GLU A 152 14.48 7.88 -3.64
C GLU A 152 13.02 7.86 -4.05
N HIS A 153 12.27 6.86 -3.61
CA HIS A 153 10.85 6.71 -3.91
C HIS A 153 9.99 6.69 -2.66
N ALA A 154 8.81 7.31 -2.74
CA ALA A 154 7.67 6.92 -1.90
C ALA A 154 6.86 5.87 -2.66
N VAL A 155 6.56 4.76 -2.04
CA VAL A 155 5.92 3.60 -2.69
C VAL A 155 4.64 3.21 -1.94
N LEU A 156 3.64 2.83 -2.72
CA LEU A 156 2.33 2.40 -2.29
C LEU A 156 1.94 1.13 -3.04
N LEU A 157 1.54 0.09 -2.32
CA LEU A 157 1.02 -1.15 -2.88
C LEU A 157 -0.24 -1.54 -2.10
N SER A 158 -1.33 -1.86 -2.78
CA SER A 158 -2.58 -2.26 -2.15
C SER A 158 -3.26 -3.40 -2.86
N GLY A 159 -4.15 -4.09 -2.16
CA GLY A 159 -4.94 -5.16 -2.74
C GLY A 159 -5.75 -5.92 -1.71
N THR A 160 -6.46 -6.93 -2.17
CA THR A 160 -7.26 -7.84 -1.34
C THR A 160 -6.60 -9.21 -1.27
N LEU A 161 -6.19 -9.63 -0.07
CA LEU A 161 -5.56 -10.92 0.17
C LEU A 161 -6.55 -12.07 -0.08
N THR A 162 -6.10 -13.09 -0.78
CA THR A 162 -6.82 -14.35 -0.99
C THR A 162 -5.90 -15.55 -0.72
N ALA A 163 -6.45 -16.75 -0.67
CA ALA A 163 -5.65 -17.96 -0.46
C ALA A 163 -4.63 -18.23 -1.60
N ASN A 164 -4.88 -17.70 -2.81
CA ASN A 164 -4.10 -18.02 -4.01
C ASN A 164 -3.36 -16.81 -4.59
N GLY A 165 -3.38 -15.68 -3.92
CA GLY A 165 -2.75 -14.44 -4.42
C GLY A 165 -3.48 -13.19 -3.95
N ILE A 166 -3.27 -12.09 -4.66
CA ILE A 166 -3.81 -10.78 -4.32
C ILE A 166 -4.70 -10.30 -5.47
N ARG A 167 -5.97 -10.02 -5.16
CA ARG A 167 -6.90 -9.39 -6.10
C ARG A 167 -6.73 -7.89 -6.11
N ASN A 168 -7.03 -7.29 -7.26
CA ASN A 168 -7.01 -5.85 -7.47
C ASN A 168 -5.70 -5.20 -7.01
N LEU A 169 -4.58 -5.92 -7.24
CA LEU A 169 -3.27 -5.39 -6.89
C LEU A 169 -3.04 -4.07 -7.63
N MET A 170 -2.78 -3.03 -6.87
CA MET A 170 -2.32 -1.74 -7.36
C MET A 170 -0.94 -1.43 -6.79
N TYR A 171 -0.12 -0.80 -7.60
CA TYR A 171 1.22 -0.36 -7.25
C TYR A 171 1.44 1.06 -7.73
N GLY A 172 1.95 1.91 -6.87
CA GLY A 172 2.27 3.29 -7.23
C GLY A 172 3.55 3.76 -6.58
N TYR A 173 4.25 4.65 -7.26
CA TYR A 173 5.41 5.31 -6.65
C TYR A 173 5.56 6.74 -7.13
N LYS A 174 6.19 7.54 -6.29
CA LYS A 174 6.64 8.90 -6.59
C LYS A 174 8.15 8.97 -6.45
N ILE A 175 8.81 9.53 -7.45
CA ILE A 175 10.23 9.89 -7.36
C ILE A 175 10.34 11.12 -6.47
N LEU A 176 10.99 11.00 -5.31
CA LEU A 176 11.14 12.10 -4.35
C LEU A 176 12.33 12.97 -4.71
N LYS A 177 13.48 12.38 -4.88
CA LYS A 177 14.71 13.07 -5.25
C LYS A 177 15.72 12.08 -5.87
N TYR A 178 16.72 12.64 -6.53
CA TYR A 178 17.90 11.90 -6.96
C TYR A 178 19.05 12.19 -6.01
N ASN A 179 19.95 11.23 -5.82
CA ASN A 179 21.23 11.49 -5.18
C ASN A 179 22.05 12.35 -6.14
N ASP A 180 22.49 13.51 -5.69
CA ASP A 180 22.98 14.66 -6.49
C ASP A 180 24.18 14.39 -7.40
N SER A 181 24.76 13.20 -7.36
CA SER A 181 26.04 12.94 -8.02
C SER A 181 25.93 12.68 -9.52
N ILE A 182 24.86 12.07 -10.01
CA ILE A 182 24.69 11.74 -11.45
C ILE A 182 23.20 11.59 -11.78
N VAL A 183 22.57 12.58 -12.38
CA VAL A 183 21.24 12.42 -12.99
C VAL A 183 21.43 12.05 -14.46
N PRO A 184 21.17 10.79 -14.87
CA PRO A 184 21.22 10.44 -16.29
C PRO A 184 20.15 11.22 -17.07
N PRO A 185 20.44 11.74 -18.26
CA PRO A 185 19.51 12.55 -19.05
C PRO A 185 18.26 11.78 -19.55
N THR A 186 18.20 10.47 -19.31
CA THR A 186 17.10 9.59 -19.72
C THR A 186 16.10 9.31 -18.60
N VAL A 187 16.22 9.96 -17.45
CA VAL A 187 15.45 9.65 -16.25
C VAL A 187 14.27 10.59 -16.12
N TYR A 188 13.18 10.09 -15.58
CA TYR A 188 12.02 10.90 -15.25
C TYR A 188 12.39 11.95 -14.18
N PRO A 189 11.86 13.17 -14.24
CA PRO A 189 12.18 14.20 -13.26
C PRO A 189 11.71 13.82 -11.85
N ALA A 190 12.34 14.42 -10.84
CA ALA A 190 11.82 14.35 -9.47
C ALA A 190 10.35 14.83 -9.44
N ASN A 191 9.58 14.28 -8.53
CA ASN A 191 8.12 14.43 -8.43
C ASN A 191 7.31 13.72 -9.54
N SER A 192 7.94 12.92 -10.41
CA SER A 192 7.19 12.02 -11.30
C SER A 192 6.46 10.96 -10.49
N ILE A 193 5.20 10.73 -10.84
CA ILE A 193 4.33 9.74 -10.20
C ILE A 193 3.88 8.73 -11.26
N PHE A 194 3.88 7.47 -10.88
CA PHE A 194 3.42 6.37 -11.72
C PHE A 194 2.50 5.46 -10.92
N VAL A 195 1.38 5.09 -11.52
CA VAL A 195 0.40 4.17 -10.94
C VAL A 195 0.15 3.04 -11.91
N PHE A 196 0.17 1.84 -11.40
CA PHE A 196 -0.03 0.59 -12.12
C PHE A 196 -1.07 -0.26 -11.40
N LYS A 197 -1.66 -1.19 -12.13
CA LYS A 197 -2.43 -2.31 -11.59
C LYS A 197 -1.88 -3.61 -12.15
N ASP A 198 -2.19 -4.72 -11.53
CA ASP A 198 -2.00 -6.01 -12.17
C ASP A 198 -2.90 -6.10 -13.42
N TYR A 199 -2.35 -6.63 -14.54
CA TYR A 199 -2.99 -6.52 -15.86
C TYR A 199 -4.31 -7.26 -15.97
N ASP A 200 -4.45 -8.41 -15.27
CA ASP A 200 -5.67 -9.22 -15.26
C ASP A 200 -6.45 -9.09 -13.94
N GLY A 201 -5.96 -8.25 -13.03
CA GLY A 201 -6.56 -7.98 -11.73
C GLY A 201 -6.26 -9.03 -10.67
N PHE A 202 -5.31 -9.96 -10.93
CA PHE A 202 -4.97 -11.01 -9.99
C PHE A 202 -3.47 -11.36 -9.97
N ALA A 203 -2.75 -10.82 -8.99
CA ALA A 203 -1.36 -11.18 -8.74
C ALA A 203 -1.28 -12.58 -8.09
N GLU A 204 -0.82 -13.55 -8.86
CA GLU A 204 -0.84 -14.97 -8.52
C GLU A 204 0.22 -15.31 -7.46
N ALA A 205 -0.16 -16.07 -6.41
CA ALA A 205 0.78 -16.63 -5.46
C ALA A 205 1.78 -17.55 -6.17
N CYS A 206 3.06 -17.41 -5.85
CA CYS A 206 4.13 -18.23 -6.43
C CYS A 206 5.25 -18.41 -5.40
N ILE A 207 6.10 -19.38 -5.61
CA ILE A 207 7.33 -19.57 -4.83
C ILE A 207 8.48 -19.15 -5.73
N TRP A 208 9.13 -18.06 -5.41
CA TRP A 208 10.23 -17.52 -6.21
C TRP A 208 11.44 -17.13 -5.36
N TYR A 209 11.19 -16.75 -4.09
CA TYR A 209 12.24 -16.28 -3.21
C TYR A 209 13.14 -17.40 -2.74
N ASN A 210 14.43 -17.17 -2.89
CA ASN A 210 15.46 -18.04 -2.34
C ASN A 210 16.53 -17.13 -1.72
N ASP A 211 17.00 -17.44 -0.53
CA ASP A 211 18.02 -16.67 0.18
C ASP A 211 19.32 -16.45 -0.64
N SER A 212 19.60 -17.32 -1.61
CA SER A 212 20.73 -17.15 -2.54
C SER A 212 20.56 -16.00 -3.53
N LEU A 213 19.34 -15.46 -3.68
CA LEU A 213 19.03 -14.30 -4.54
C LEU A 213 19.20 -12.96 -3.80
N VAL A 214 19.42 -12.99 -2.49
CA VAL A 214 19.78 -11.79 -1.74
C VAL A 214 21.20 -11.41 -2.17
N ASN A 215 21.36 -10.17 -2.59
CA ASN A 215 22.61 -9.65 -3.18
C ASN A 215 23.83 -10.04 -2.33
N PRO A 216 24.81 -10.80 -2.86
CA PRO A 216 25.99 -11.23 -2.11
C PRO A 216 27.03 -10.10 -1.93
N GLN A 217 26.68 -8.85 -2.19
CA GLN A 217 27.59 -7.70 -2.11
C GLN A 217 27.39 -6.85 -0.84
N ASN A 218 27.05 -7.49 0.27
CA ASN A 218 27.21 -6.89 1.60
C ASN A 218 28.37 -7.52 2.34
#